data_6c0bb8450b057d629a839c91f81b54e9
#
_entry.id   6c0bb8450b057d629a839c91f81b54e9
#
_cell.length_a   1.000
_cell.length_b   1.000
_cell.length_c   1.000
_cell.angle_alpha   90.00
_cell.angle_beta   90.00
_cell.angle_gamma   90.00
#
_symmetry.space_group_name_H-M   'P 1'
#
loop_
_entity.id
_entity.type
_entity.pdbx_description
1 polymer ?
#
loop_
_entity_poly.entity_id
_entity_poly.type
_entity_poly.pdbx_seq_one_letter_code
_entity_poly.pdbx_strand_id
1 'polypeptide(L)'
;LGYEEMTRANPDVDIWLPGAGAVVLLPTQFILPEAPRDGLVLNVAAMRLYYYAPEDQDGQTTLYTHPIGIGRVGWATPLGTTRITAKAANPAWYVPESIRKEHAEAGDPLPAVVPPGPDNPLGAHALRLAMPGYLIHGTNKPAGVGLRVSHGCIRLYPEDIASLYEMVPKGTPVHIVEQPYLAGWHGDRLMFSAHVPLEETGGDWLAALELIDRRVQDAPEGVGPVEIDWRRVARIAREGKGVAYPIEAGSPVPAAWRAASPLVRTEAVANYRPPEDEDVPEG
;
A
#
# COMPACT_ATOMS: atom_id res chain seq x y z
N LEU A 1 3.88 -2.65 -7.59
CA LEU A 1 4.50 -1.72 -6.63
C LEU A 1 3.89 -0.33 -6.82
N GLY A 2 3.65 0.41 -5.73
CA GLY A 2 3.07 1.75 -5.76
C GLY A 2 4.14 2.84 -6.00
N TYR A 3 3.68 4.04 -6.38
CA TYR A 3 4.57 5.15 -6.70
C TYR A 3 5.49 5.54 -5.52
N GLU A 4 4.93 5.85 -4.36
CA GLU A 4 5.72 6.25 -3.19
C GLU A 4 6.64 5.12 -2.70
N GLU A 5 6.20 3.87 -2.76
CA GLU A 5 6.99 2.71 -2.40
C GLU A 5 8.27 2.62 -3.25
N MET A 6 8.14 2.82 -4.56
CA MET A 6 9.27 2.83 -5.48
C MET A 6 10.17 4.04 -5.28
N THR A 7 9.61 5.24 -5.13
CA THR A 7 10.35 6.49 -4.94
C THR A 7 11.15 6.47 -3.63
N ARG A 8 10.54 6.02 -2.53
CA ARG A 8 11.21 5.95 -1.22
C ARG A 8 12.31 4.88 -1.20
N ALA A 9 12.11 3.76 -1.89
CA ALA A 9 13.15 2.75 -2.02
C ALA A 9 14.33 3.21 -2.89
N ASN A 10 14.10 4.13 -3.83
CA ASN A 10 15.07 4.63 -4.81
C ASN A 10 15.14 6.15 -4.85
N PRO A 11 15.57 6.82 -3.77
CA PRO A 11 15.48 8.29 -3.66
C PRO A 11 16.34 9.07 -4.67
N ASP A 12 17.31 8.40 -5.26
CA ASP A 12 18.23 9.00 -6.23
C ASP A 12 17.84 8.69 -7.70
N VAL A 13 16.67 8.10 -7.93
CA VAL A 13 16.18 7.69 -9.26
C VAL A 13 14.82 8.33 -9.49
N ASP A 14 14.67 9.00 -10.61
CA ASP A 14 13.35 9.41 -11.09
C ASP A 14 12.57 8.15 -11.52
N ILE A 15 11.49 7.84 -10.82
CA ILE A 15 10.72 6.62 -11.06
C ILE A 15 9.92 6.68 -12.37
N TRP A 16 9.58 7.87 -12.84
CA TRP A 16 8.92 8.05 -14.13
C TRP A 16 9.90 8.02 -15.30
N LEU A 17 11.12 8.54 -15.10
CA LEU A 17 12.15 8.66 -16.11
C LEU A 17 13.51 8.17 -15.58
N PRO A 18 13.62 6.89 -15.21
CA PRO A 18 14.82 6.39 -14.54
C PRO A 18 16.08 6.43 -15.42
N GLY A 19 15.93 6.64 -16.73
CA GLY A 19 17.01 6.58 -17.69
C GLY A 19 17.43 5.14 -18.02
N ALA A 20 18.01 4.95 -19.20
CA ALA A 20 18.49 3.65 -19.63
C ALA A 20 19.71 3.21 -18.80
N GLY A 21 19.68 1.98 -18.30
CA GLY A 21 20.76 1.41 -17.48
C GLY A 21 20.75 1.83 -16.01
N ALA A 22 19.79 2.63 -15.55
CA ALA A 22 19.60 2.88 -14.13
C ALA A 22 19.30 1.57 -13.39
N VAL A 23 19.79 1.46 -12.16
CA VAL A 23 19.56 0.29 -11.30
C VAL A 23 18.54 0.69 -10.24
N VAL A 24 17.42 -0.01 -10.21
CA VAL A 24 16.34 0.22 -9.23
C VAL A 24 16.20 -0.98 -8.30
N LEU A 25 15.97 -0.69 -7.02
CA LEU A 25 15.56 -1.66 -6.02
C LEU A 25 14.06 -1.91 -6.15
N LEU A 26 13.67 -3.17 -6.28
CA LEU A 26 12.27 -3.58 -6.16
C LEU A 26 12.00 -4.02 -4.71
N PRO A 27 11.26 -3.22 -3.92
CA PRO A 27 10.94 -3.55 -2.53
C PRO A 27 9.82 -4.61 -2.48
N THR A 28 10.15 -5.86 -2.82
CA THR A 28 9.18 -6.97 -2.92
C THR A 28 9.11 -7.85 -1.66
N GLN A 29 9.89 -7.53 -0.62
CA GLN A 29 9.79 -8.17 0.69
C GLN A 29 8.93 -7.34 1.63
N PHE A 30 7.79 -7.91 2.04
CA PHE A 30 6.82 -7.23 2.90
C PHE A 30 6.75 -7.93 4.25
N ILE A 31 6.71 -7.14 5.33
CA ILE A 31 6.33 -7.62 6.65
C ILE A 31 4.82 -7.45 6.76
N LEU A 32 4.13 -8.52 7.12
CA LEU A 32 2.67 -8.50 7.23
C LEU A 32 2.21 -7.68 8.44
N PRO A 33 1.14 -6.90 8.31
CA PRO A 33 0.57 -6.16 9.43
C PRO A 33 -0.03 -7.11 10.49
N GLU A 34 -0.11 -6.64 11.72
CA GLU A 34 -0.82 -7.31 12.81
C GLU A 34 -2.33 -7.10 12.63
N ALA A 35 -2.95 -8.05 11.96
CA ALA A 35 -4.39 -8.09 11.71
C ALA A 35 -4.84 -9.54 11.54
N PRO A 36 -6.15 -9.85 11.63
CA PRO A 36 -6.66 -11.15 11.26
C PRO A 36 -6.22 -11.54 9.85
N ARG A 37 -5.77 -12.78 9.68
CA ARG A 37 -5.29 -13.30 8.39
C ARG A 37 -6.43 -13.93 7.59
N ASP A 38 -7.51 -13.16 7.42
CA ASP A 38 -8.70 -13.56 6.68
C ASP A 38 -9.19 -12.42 5.79
N GLY A 39 -9.68 -12.74 4.62
CA GLY A 39 -10.21 -11.76 3.67
C GLY A 39 -9.19 -10.69 3.26
N LEU A 40 -9.56 -9.43 3.38
CA LEU A 40 -8.75 -8.29 2.95
C LEU A 40 -8.19 -7.54 4.16
N VAL A 41 -6.88 -7.30 4.18
CA VAL A 41 -6.21 -6.44 5.16
C VAL A 41 -5.58 -5.27 4.40
N LEU A 42 -5.97 -4.06 4.76
CA LEU A 42 -5.43 -2.82 4.18
C LEU A 42 -4.61 -2.10 5.23
N ASN A 43 -3.30 -1.97 5.00
CA ASN A 43 -2.47 -1.09 5.83
C ASN A 43 -2.31 0.24 5.12
N VAL A 44 -3.03 1.26 5.58
CA VAL A 44 -3.05 2.57 4.92
C VAL A 44 -1.72 3.31 5.03
N ALA A 45 -0.96 3.14 6.12
CA ALA A 45 0.37 3.72 6.25
C ALA A 45 1.38 3.12 5.25
N ALA A 46 1.23 1.82 4.94
CA ALA A 46 2.05 1.15 3.93
C ALA A 46 1.50 1.30 2.51
N MET A 47 0.31 1.90 2.34
CA MET A 47 -0.43 1.97 1.07
C MET A 47 -0.50 0.61 0.36
N ARG A 48 -0.84 -0.44 1.13
CA ARG A 48 -0.83 -1.81 0.63
C ARG A 48 -2.01 -2.62 1.13
N LEU A 49 -2.59 -3.38 0.22
CA LEU A 49 -3.64 -4.35 0.44
C LEU A 49 -3.05 -5.75 0.42
N TYR A 50 -3.53 -6.60 1.31
CA TYR A 50 -3.26 -8.03 1.39
C TYR A 50 -4.57 -8.78 1.31
N TYR A 51 -4.68 -9.75 0.41
CA TYR A 51 -5.82 -10.65 0.31
C TYR A 51 -5.40 -12.06 0.69
N TYR A 52 -5.92 -12.54 1.80
CA TYR A 52 -5.79 -13.91 2.26
C TYR A 52 -6.91 -14.73 1.58
N ALA A 53 -6.56 -15.43 0.51
CA ALA A 53 -7.52 -16.30 -0.16
C ALA A 53 -7.96 -17.44 0.79
N PRO A 54 -9.17 -17.95 0.64
CA PRO A 54 -9.57 -19.18 1.35
C PRO A 54 -8.55 -20.29 1.14
N GLU A 55 -8.41 -21.15 2.15
CA GLU A 55 -7.57 -22.34 2.04
C GLU A 55 -7.97 -23.18 0.82
N ASP A 56 -6.98 -23.64 0.09
CA ASP A 56 -7.16 -24.57 -1.01
C ASP A 56 -7.42 -26.01 -0.50
N GLN A 57 -7.49 -26.98 -1.43
CA GLN A 57 -7.74 -28.39 -1.09
C GLN A 57 -6.63 -29.03 -0.27
N ASP A 58 -5.42 -28.43 -0.29
CA ASP A 58 -4.24 -28.88 0.46
C ASP A 58 -4.08 -28.13 1.79
N GLY A 59 -5.05 -27.28 2.16
CA GLY A 59 -5.03 -26.46 3.39
C GLY A 59 -4.05 -25.29 3.31
N GLN A 60 -3.65 -24.86 2.11
CA GLN A 60 -2.74 -23.74 1.94
C GLN A 60 -3.51 -22.46 1.63
N THR A 61 -3.11 -21.38 2.29
CA THR A 61 -3.62 -20.03 2.01
C THR A 61 -2.68 -19.29 1.07
N THR A 62 -3.16 -18.88 -0.09
CA THR A 62 -2.42 -18.00 -0.98
C THR A 62 -2.64 -16.54 -0.56
N LEU A 63 -1.55 -15.81 -0.41
CA LEU A 63 -1.56 -14.38 -0.12
C LEU A 63 -1.28 -13.57 -1.38
N TYR A 64 -2.25 -12.73 -1.76
CA TYR A 64 -2.08 -11.75 -2.83
C TYR A 64 -1.82 -10.36 -2.21
N THR A 65 -0.98 -9.55 -2.83
CA THR A 65 -0.73 -8.20 -2.33
C THR A 65 -0.64 -7.18 -3.47
N HIS A 66 -1.28 -6.02 -3.24
CA HIS A 66 -1.40 -4.96 -4.23
C HIS A 66 -1.11 -3.59 -3.60
N PRO A 67 -0.44 -2.67 -4.30
CA PRO A 67 -0.36 -1.29 -3.88
C PRO A 67 -1.73 -0.63 -3.97
N ILE A 68 -2.01 0.33 -3.09
CA ILE A 68 -3.27 1.06 -3.06
C ILE A 68 -3.05 2.56 -2.99
N GLY A 69 -3.90 3.33 -3.66
CA GLY A 69 -4.10 4.75 -3.37
C GLY A 69 -5.15 4.92 -2.28
N ILE A 70 -4.97 5.89 -1.41
CA ILE A 70 -5.82 6.15 -0.24
C ILE A 70 -6.33 7.59 -0.19
N GLY A 71 -7.17 7.89 0.80
CA GLY A 71 -7.69 9.22 1.04
C GLY A 71 -6.58 10.24 1.30
N ARG A 72 -6.71 11.43 0.70
CA ARG A 72 -5.85 12.58 0.97
C ARG A 72 -6.13 13.17 2.35
N VAL A 73 -5.28 14.07 2.80
CA VAL A 73 -5.49 14.83 4.05
C VAL A 73 -6.86 15.50 4.03
N GLY A 74 -7.59 15.40 5.13
CA GLY A 74 -8.98 15.88 5.25
C GLY A 74 -10.06 14.95 4.65
N TRP A 75 -9.64 13.89 3.93
CA TRP A 75 -10.52 12.83 3.39
C TRP A 75 -9.95 11.45 3.72
N ALA A 76 -9.61 11.24 4.99
CA ALA A 76 -8.94 10.02 5.43
C ALA A 76 -9.77 8.76 5.12
N THR A 77 -9.08 7.70 4.72
CA THR A 77 -9.68 6.36 4.65
C THR A 77 -9.99 5.88 6.08
N PRO A 78 -11.24 5.50 6.40
CA PRO A 78 -11.60 5.13 7.76
C PRO A 78 -10.96 3.82 8.19
N LEU A 79 -10.47 3.78 9.42
CA LEU A 79 -9.93 2.57 10.04
C LEU A 79 -11.04 1.69 10.62
N GLY A 80 -10.75 0.41 10.82
CA GLY A 80 -11.62 -0.55 11.48
C GLY A 80 -11.98 -1.76 10.61
N THR A 81 -12.97 -2.52 11.07
CA THR A 81 -13.40 -3.76 10.38
C THR A 81 -14.72 -3.53 9.66
N THR A 82 -14.79 -4.00 8.43
CA THR A 82 -15.96 -3.95 7.57
C THR A 82 -16.05 -5.23 6.72
N ARG A 83 -16.86 -5.24 5.66
CA ARG A 83 -16.96 -6.35 4.72
C ARG A 83 -17.38 -5.89 3.34
N ILE A 84 -17.15 -6.73 2.34
CA ILE A 84 -17.64 -6.52 0.98
C ILE A 84 -19.16 -6.81 0.94
N THR A 85 -19.95 -5.83 0.53
CA THR A 85 -21.42 -5.95 0.46
C THR A 85 -21.93 -6.14 -0.97
N ALA A 86 -21.23 -5.57 -1.96
CA ALA A 86 -21.59 -5.69 -3.36
C ALA A 86 -20.35 -5.59 -4.23
N LYS A 87 -20.47 -6.10 -5.46
CA LYS A 87 -19.48 -6.05 -6.53
C LYS A 87 -20.15 -5.45 -7.76
N ALA A 88 -19.46 -4.58 -8.49
CA ALA A 88 -19.95 -3.98 -9.72
C ALA A 88 -18.87 -4.01 -10.80
N ALA A 89 -19.22 -4.57 -11.96
CA ALA A 89 -18.45 -4.41 -13.20
C ALA A 89 -19.02 -3.21 -13.96
N ASN A 90 -18.12 -2.42 -14.53
CA ASN A 90 -18.47 -1.19 -15.26
C ASN A 90 -19.44 -0.29 -14.45
N PRO A 91 -19.05 0.15 -13.22
CA PRO A 91 -19.95 0.91 -12.37
C PRO A 91 -20.21 2.31 -12.95
N ALA A 92 -21.42 2.83 -12.80
CA ALA A 92 -21.62 4.26 -12.83
C ALA A 92 -21.19 4.88 -11.51
N TRP A 93 -20.55 6.05 -11.55
CA TRP A 93 -20.19 6.77 -10.34
C TRP A 93 -21.26 7.83 -10.00
N TYR A 94 -22.00 7.59 -8.94
CA TYR A 94 -22.90 8.57 -8.35
C TYR A 94 -22.07 9.50 -7.46
N VAL A 95 -21.80 10.70 -7.99
CA VAL A 95 -20.87 11.63 -7.36
C VAL A 95 -21.47 12.19 -6.07
N PRO A 96 -20.82 11.97 -4.89
CA PRO A 96 -21.29 12.52 -3.64
C PRO A 96 -21.43 14.05 -3.69
N GLU A 97 -22.43 14.58 -2.99
CA GLU A 97 -22.71 16.03 -2.98
C GLU A 97 -21.51 16.84 -2.48
N SER A 98 -20.81 16.34 -1.44
CA SER A 98 -19.60 16.96 -0.90
C SER A 98 -18.50 17.11 -1.97
N ILE A 99 -18.28 16.09 -2.79
CA ILE A 99 -17.29 16.12 -3.87
C ILE A 99 -17.75 17.08 -4.98
N ARG A 100 -19.02 17.06 -5.37
CA ARG A 100 -19.56 17.99 -6.37
C ARG A 100 -19.43 19.44 -5.93
N LYS A 101 -19.66 19.71 -4.66
CA LYS A 101 -19.53 21.06 -4.09
C LYS A 101 -18.07 21.52 -4.12
N GLU A 102 -17.14 20.68 -3.68
CA GLU A 102 -15.71 20.98 -3.72
C GLU A 102 -15.21 21.29 -5.14
N HIS A 103 -15.56 20.44 -6.11
CA HIS A 103 -15.19 20.66 -7.51
C HIS A 103 -15.84 21.92 -8.09
N ALA A 104 -17.10 22.21 -7.75
CA ALA A 104 -17.76 23.44 -8.21
C ALA A 104 -17.08 24.69 -7.63
N GLU A 105 -16.64 24.67 -6.36
CA GLU A 105 -15.88 25.74 -5.72
C GLU A 105 -14.49 25.93 -6.36
N ALA A 106 -13.89 24.84 -6.86
CA ALA A 106 -12.63 24.87 -7.61
C ALA A 106 -12.78 25.27 -9.08
N GLY A 107 -14.01 25.50 -9.56
CA GLY A 107 -14.27 25.90 -10.95
C GLY A 107 -14.35 24.74 -11.95
N ASP A 108 -14.34 23.50 -11.50
CA ASP A 108 -14.44 22.25 -12.29
C ASP A 108 -15.69 21.43 -11.87
N PRO A 109 -16.90 21.86 -12.20
CA PRO A 109 -18.12 21.23 -11.72
C PRO A 109 -18.34 19.84 -12.29
N LEU A 110 -18.52 18.85 -11.42
CA LEU A 110 -18.80 17.47 -11.77
C LEU A 110 -20.31 17.22 -11.98
N PRO A 111 -20.69 16.33 -12.91
CA PRO A 111 -22.07 15.87 -13.07
C PRO A 111 -22.52 15.06 -11.84
N ALA A 112 -23.82 14.92 -11.63
CA ALA A 112 -24.35 14.08 -10.56
C ALA A 112 -24.02 12.58 -10.73
N VAL A 113 -23.86 12.15 -11.99
CA VAL A 113 -23.52 10.76 -12.34
C VAL A 113 -22.52 10.78 -13.49
N VAL A 114 -21.41 10.05 -13.30
CA VAL A 114 -20.47 9.73 -14.37
C VAL A 114 -20.81 8.32 -14.86
N PRO A 115 -21.15 8.14 -16.15
CA PRO A 115 -21.51 6.83 -16.69
C PRO A 115 -20.29 5.88 -16.72
N PRO A 116 -20.50 4.57 -16.90
CA PRO A 116 -19.40 3.66 -17.19
C PRO A 116 -18.62 4.09 -18.43
N GLY A 117 -17.30 3.94 -18.39
CA GLY A 117 -16.44 4.31 -19.53
C GLY A 117 -15.02 4.66 -19.09
N PRO A 118 -14.15 5.03 -20.05
CA PRO A 118 -12.75 5.33 -19.78
C PRO A 118 -12.55 6.55 -18.87
N ASP A 119 -13.48 7.49 -18.89
CA ASP A 119 -13.41 8.71 -18.07
C ASP A 119 -13.97 8.52 -16.64
N ASN A 120 -14.47 7.31 -16.31
CA ASN A 120 -15.02 7.06 -15.00
C ASN A 120 -13.90 6.81 -13.98
N PRO A 121 -13.76 7.63 -12.92
CA PRO A 121 -12.68 7.49 -11.94
C PRO A 121 -12.77 6.23 -11.09
N LEU A 122 -13.89 5.48 -11.11
CA LEU A 122 -13.98 4.17 -10.46
C LEU A 122 -13.33 3.04 -11.28
N GLY A 123 -12.99 3.30 -12.56
CA GLY A 123 -12.50 2.27 -13.45
C GLY A 123 -13.55 1.20 -13.78
N ALA A 124 -13.09 0.04 -14.23
CA ALA A 124 -13.98 -1.03 -14.71
C ALA A 124 -14.58 -1.90 -13.59
N HIS A 125 -14.04 -1.89 -12.36
CA HIS A 125 -14.50 -2.74 -11.28
C HIS A 125 -14.53 -2.01 -9.95
N ALA A 126 -15.53 -2.31 -9.11
CA ALA A 126 -15.64 -1.78 -7.76
C ALA A 126 -16.20 -2.83 -6.79
N LEU A 127 -15.66 -2.85 -5.57
CA LEU A 127 -16.11 -3.61 -4.42
C LEU A 127 -16.66 -2.63 -3.37
N ARG A 128 -17.94 -2.76 -3.01
CA ARG A 128 -18.58 -1.87 -2.04
C ARG A 128 -18.33 -2.38 -0.63
N LEU A 129 -17.90 -1.50 0.26
CA LEU A 129 -17.79 -1.77 1.69
C LEU A 129 -19.13 -1.64 2.41
N ALA A 130 -19.28 -2.25 3.58
CA ALA A 130 -20.42 -2.00 4.48
C ALA A 130 -20.36 -0.59 5.10
N MET A 131 -19.20 0.06 5.06
CA MET A 131 -19.05 1.48 5.39
C MET A 131 -19.71 2.32 4.30
N PRO A 132 -20.73 3.14 4.61
CA PRO A 132 -21.45 3.92 3.61
C PRO A 132 -20.52 4.87 2.84
N GLY A 133 -20.61 4.83 1.52
CA GLY A 133 -19.84 5.72 0.64
C GLY A 133 -18.43 5.24 0.29
N TYR A 134 -17.92 4.16 0.91
CA TYR A 134 -16.56 3.69 0.67
C TYR A 134 -16.52 2.49 -0.27
N LEU A 135 -15.54 2.52 -1.16
CA LEU A 135 -15.31 1.52 -2.19
C LEU A 135 -13.82 1.13 -2.23
N ILE A 136 -13.56 -0.10 -2.66
CA ILE A 136 -12.29 -0.52 -3.23
C ILE A 136 -12.53 -0.62 -4.73
N HIS A 137 -11.80 0.15 -5.56
CA HIS A 137 -12.13 0.28 -6.97
C HIS A 137 -10.89 0.50 -7.84
N GLY A 138 -11.04 0.37 -9.13
CA GLY A 138 -10.02 0.70 -10.11
C GLY A 138 -9.82 2.21 -10.26
N THR A 139 -9.21 2.60 -11.36
CA THR A 139 -9.01 4.01 -11.67
C THR A 139 -8.85 4.22 -13.17
N ASN A 140 -9.20 5.40 -13.63
CA ASN A 140 -8.82 5.92 -14.96
C ASN A 140 -7.49 6.69 -14.92
N LYS A 141 -6.94 6.93 -13.69
CA LYS A 141 -5.66 7.61 -13.46
C LYS A 141 -4.73 6.71 -12.64
N PRO A 142 -4.08 5.69 -13.26
CA PRO A 142 -3.26 4.70 -12.53
C PRO A 142 -2.02 5.30 -11.85
N ALA A 143 -1.51 6.45 -12.31
CA ALA A 143 -0.42 7.17 -11.65
C ALA A 143 -0.71 7.55 -10.19
N GLY A 144 -1.99 7.63 -9.80
CA GLY A 144 -2.40 7.90 -8.42
C GLY A 144 -2.39 6.68 -7.48
N VAL A 145 -2.02 5.49 -7.95
CA VAL A 145 -1.88 4.30 -7.08
C VAL A 145 -0.56 4.36 -6.32
N GLY A 146 -0.63 4.19 -5.00
CA GLY A 146 0.50 4.41 -4.11
C GLY A 146 0.64 5.86 -3.67
N LEU A 147 -0.43 6.67 -3.79
CA LEU A 147 -0.50 8.07 -3.37
C LEU A 147 -1.75 8.33 -2.51
N ARG A 148 -1.73 9.47 -1.79
CA ARG A 148 -2.86 10.00 -1.02
C ARG A 148 -3.64 11.01 -1.86
N VAL A 149 -4.53 10.53 -2.74
CA VAL A 149 -5.19 11.37 -3.75
C VAL A 149 -6.70 11.18 -3.84
N SER A 150 -7.28 10.24 -3.08
CA SER A 150 -8.72 9.97 -3.15
C SER A 150 -9.53 10.77 -2.12
N HIS A 151 -10.85 10.74 -2.25
CA HIS A 151 -11.79 11.24 -1.24
C HIS A 151 -12.17 10.12 -0.23
N GLY A 152 -11.18 9.32 0.20
CA GLY A 152 -11.32 8.27 1.20
C GLY A 152 -11.48 6.86 0.64
N CYS A 153 -11.87 6.69 -0.61
CA CYS A 153 -11.94 5.38 -1.26
C CYS A 153 -10.55 4.80 -1.56
N ILE A 154 -10.49 3.50 -1.74
CA ILE A 154 -9.26 2.75 -1.97
C ILE A 154 -9.13 2.48 -3.48
N ARG A 155 -8.06 3.00 -4.10
CA ARG A 155 -7.78 2.84 -5.53
C ARG A 155 -6.76 1.74 -5.76
N LEU A 156 -6.98 0.94 -6.81
CA LEU A 156 -6.03 -0.07 -7.30
C LEU A 156 -5.74 0.16 -8.78
N TYR A 157 -4.66 -0.43 -9.25
CA TYR A 157 -4.44 -0.55 -10.70
C TYR A 157 -5.58 -1.31 -11.36
N PRO A 158 -5.91 -1.01 -12.64
CA PRO A 158 -7.01 -1.65 -13.36
C PRO A 158 -6.91 -3.19 -13.38
N GLU A 159 -5.72 -3.73 -13.56
CA GLU A 159 -5.45 -5.17 -13.56
C GLU A 159 -5.60 -5.80 -12.17
N ASP A 160 -5.17 -5.08 -11.12
CA ASP A 160 -5.24 -5.56 -9.73
C ASP A 160 -6.68 -5.68 -9.26
N ILE A 161 -7.49 -4.64 -9.49
CA ILE A 161 -8.91 -4.67 -9.10
C ILE A 161 -9.69 -5.69 -9.94
N ALA A 162 -9.34 -5.89 -11.21
CA ALA A 162 -9.99 -6.90 -12.05
C ALA A 162 -9.73 -8.30 -11.46
N SER A 163 -8.50 -8.61 -11.09
CA SER A 163 -8.11 -9.85 -10.42
C SER A 163 -8.84 -10.03 -9.09
N LEU A 164 -8.82 -9.02 -8.22
CA LEU A 164 -9.54 -9.07 -6.92
C LEU A 164 -11.06 -9.19 -7.11
N TYR A 165 -11.62 -8.55 -8.12
CA TYR A 165 -13.04 -8.64 -8.43
C TYR A 165 -13.46 -10.08 -8.69
N GLU A 166 -12.66 -10.87 -9.40
CA GLU A 166 -12.96 -12.28 -9.64
C GLU A 166 -12.80 -13.12 -8.35
N MET A 167 -11.73 -12.92 -7.61
CA MET A 167 -11.34 -13.76 -6.47
C MET A 167 -12.13 -13.47 -5.19
N VAL A 168 -12.51 -12.21 -4.92
CA VAL A 168 -13.08 -11.79 -3.63
C VAL A 168 -14.60 -11.96 -3.63
N PRO A 169 -15.18 -12.85 -2.81
CA PRO A 169 -16.63 -13.01 -2.72
C PRO A 169 -17.30 -11.89 -1.91
N LYS A 170 -18.61 -11.74 -2.09
CA LYS A 170 -19.43 -10.92 -1.16
C LYS A 170 -19.41 -11.54 0.23
N GLY A 171 -19.39 -10.69 1.25
CA GLY A 171 -19.29 -11.11 2.63
C GLY A 171 -17.86 -11.15 3.16
N THR A 172 -16.84 -11.15 2.29
CA THR A 172 -15.42 -11.15 2.68
C THR A 172 -15.14 -10.04 3.69
N PRO A 173 -14.54 -10.37 4.87
CA PRO A 173 -14.14 -9.38 5.84
C PRO A 173 -13.05 -8.46 5.30
N VAL A 174 -13.03 -7.21 5.76
CA VAL A 174 -12.05 -6.19 5.39
C VAL A 174 -11.57 -5.51 6.66
N HIS A 175 -10.28 -5.59 6.94
CA HIS A 175 -9.61 -4.98 8.07
C HIS A 175 -8.76 -3.81 7.56
N ILE A 176 -9.08 -2.60 7.96
CA ILE A 176 -8.36 -1.38 7.59
C ILE A 176 -7.59 -0.92 8.81
N VAL A 177 -6.26 -1.00 8.73
CA VAL A 177 -5.35 -0.69 9.82
C VAL A 177 -4.36 0.39 9.39
N GLU A 178 -3.81 1.10 10.37
CA GLU A 178 -2.70 2.00 10.18
C GLU A 178 -1.54 1.55 11.05
N GLN A 179 -0.59 0.88 10.43
CA GLN A 179 0.60 0.35 11.10
C GLN A 179 1.84 0.81 10.33
N PRO A 180 2.37 1.99 10.67
CA PRO A 180 3.56 2.52 10.00
C PRO A 180 4.84 1.73 10.32
N TYR A 181 4.86 1.04 11.46
CA TYR A 181 5.98 0.20 11.90
C TYR A 181 5.60 -1.27 11.85
N LEU A 182 6.41 -2.06 11.18
CA LEU A 182 6.19 -3.50 11.03
C LEU A 182 7.46 -4.25 11.43
N ALA A 183 7.30 -5.32 12.20
CA ALA A 183 8.38 -6.22 12.57
C ALA A 183 7.95 -7.68 12.42
N GLY A 184 8.86 -8.54 11.98
CA GLY A 184 8.56 -9.95 11.79
C GLY A 184 9.80 -10.78 11.50
N TRP A 185 9.74 -12.06 11.77
CA TRP A 185 10.81 -12.99 11.52
C TRP A 185 10.84 -13.45 10.06
N HIS A 186 12.03 -13.47 9.47
CA HIS A 186 12.32 -14.10 8.20
C HIS A 186 13.46 -15.11 8.41
N GLY A 187 13.08 -16.38 8.56
CA GLY A 187 14.00 -17.39 9.06
C GLY A 187 14.47 -17.05 10.49
N ASP A 188 15.78 -16.95 10.68
CA ASP A 188 16.44 -16.60 11.94
C ASP A 188 16.69 -15.09 12.12
N ARG A 189 16.19 -14.24 11.21
CA ARG A 189 16.41 -12.80 11.24
C ARG A 189 15.16 -12.03 11.60
N LEU A 190 15.29 -11.12 12.56
CA LEU A 190 14.23 -10.18 12.90
C LEU A 190 14.30 -8.98 11.96
N MET A 191 13.29 -8.86 11.12
CA MET A 191 13.16 -7.79 10.14
C MET A 191 12.29 -6.66 10.70
N PHE A 192 12.63 -5.42 10.35
CA PHE A 192 11.86 -4.23 10.66
C PHE A 192 11.73 -3.34 9.44
N SER A 193 10.54 -2.82 9.20
CA SER A 193 10.28 -1.78 8.20
C SER A 193 9.49 -0.64 8.83
N ALA A 194 9.71 0.56 8.32
CA ALA A 194 8.96 1.73 8.71
C ALA A 194 8.44 2.48 7.48
N HIS A 195 7.19 2.89 7.54
CA HIS A 195 6.53 3.77 6.60
C HIS A 195 6.35 5.14 7.25
N VAL A 196 6.17 6.19 6.45
CA VAL A 196 5.83 7.51 6.97
C VAL A 196 4.44 7.43 7.59
N PRO A 197 4.28 7.72 8.89
CA PRO A 197 2.97 7.77 9.52
C PRO A 197 2.05 8.76 8.82
N LEU A 198 0.74 8.53 8.86
CA LEU A 198 -0.21 9.50 8.37
C LEU A 198 -0.18 10.76 9.25
N GLU A 199 -0.36 11.93 8.64
CA GLU A 199 -0.33 13.22 9.36
C GLU A 199 -1.37 13.28 10.48
N GLU A 200 -2.52 12.64 10.26
CA GLU A 200 -3.64 12.63 11.19
C GLU A 200 -3.34 11.89 12.50
N THR A 201 -2.40 10.94 12.47
CA THR A 201 -2.07 10.10 13.63
C THR A 201 -0.67 10.35 14.19
N GLY A 202 0.23 10.90 13.37
CA GLY A 202 1.60 11.27 13.76
C GLY A 202 2.53 10.10 14.08
N GLY A 203 2.02 8.86 14.06
CA GLY A 203 2.76 7.65 14.42
C GLY A 203 3.10 7.55 15.92
N ASP A 204 3.05 6.35 16.44
CA ASP A 204 3.43 6.07 17.84
C ASP A 204 4.75 5.29 17.86
N TRP A 205 5.84 5.99 18.21
CA TRP A 205 7.16 5.37 18.33
C TRP A 205 7.23 4.33 19.46
N LEU A 206 6.48 4.53 20.55
CA LEU A 206 6.44 3.55 21.65
C LEU A 206 5.83 2.24 21.18
N ALA A 207 4.79 2.31 20.36
CA ALA A 207 4.21 1.10 19.76
C ALA A 207 5.22 0.34 18.88
N ALA A 208 6.15 1.04 18.21
CA ALA A 208 7.24 0.39 17.48
C ALA A 208 8.20 -0.38 18.41
N LEU A 209 8.55 0.21 19.55
CA LEU A 209 9.42 -0.44 20.54
C LEU A 209 8.74 -1.69 21.14
N GLU A 210 7.48 -1.55 21.54
CA GLU A 210 6.68 -2.67 22.07
C GLU A 210 6.49 -3.79 21.04
N LEU A 211 6.28 -3.43 19.76
CA LEU A 211 6.19 -4.40 18.68
C LEU A 211 7.48 -5.22 18.54
N ILE A 212 8.64 -4.57 18.54
CA ILE A 212 9.93 -5.24 18.44
C ILE A 212 10.16 -6.14 19.65
N ASP A 213 9.85 -5.66 20.86
CA ASP A 213 10.00 -6.44 22.10
C ASP A 213 9.12 -7.71 22.06
N ARG A 214 7.85 -7.59 21.65
CA ARG A 214 6.98 -8.77 21.46
C ARG A 214 7.58 -9.75 20.45
N ARG A 215 8.13 -9.27 19.32
CA ARG A 215 8.73 -10.15 18.31
C ARG A 215 9.98 -10.85 18.82
N VAL A 216 10.79 -10.21 19.67
CA VAL A 216 11.93 -10.84 20.33
C VAL A 216 11.47 -11.95 21.28
N GLN A 217 10.39 -11.71 22.04
CA GLN A 217 9.81 -12.72 22.94
C GLN A 217 9.20 -13.91 22.17
N ASP A 218 8.61 -13.65 20.99
CA ASP A 218 8.00 -14.65 20.11
C ASP A 218 9.02 -15.22 19.09
N ALA A 219 10.31 -15.27 19.43
CA ALA A 219 11.33 -15.78 18.52
C ALA A 219 11.05 -17.24 18.10
N PRO A 220 11.31 -17.60 16.83
CA PRO A 220 11.15 -18.97 16.36
C PRO A 220 12.01 -19.95 17.14
N GLU A 221 11.56 -21.21 17.22
CA GLU A 221 12.31 -22.28 17.87
C GLU A 221 13.73 -22.42 17.27
N GLY A 222 14.73 -22.50 18.12
CA GLY A 222 16.14 -22.60 17.72
C GLY A 222 16.85 -21.27 17.51
N VAL A 223 16.14 -20.14 17.55
CA VAL A 223 16.76 -18.81 17.55
C VAL A 223 17.23 -18.47 18.97
N GLY A 224 18.52 -18.20 19.12
CA GLY A 224 19.11 -17.79 20.40
C GLY A 224 18.72 -16.35 20.80
N PRO A 225 19.23 -15.87 21.94
CA PRO A 225 19.03 -14.49 22.39
C PRO A 225 19.46 -13.49 21.31
N VAL A 226 18.60 -12.50 21.00
CA VAL A 226 18.83 -11.50 19.97
C VAL A 226 19.13 -10.16 20.61
N GLU A 227 20.26 -9.55 20.24
CA GLU A 227 20.60 -8.19 20.60
C GLU A 227 20.14 -7.25 19.48
N ILE A 228 19.34 -6.22 19.81
CA ILE A 228 18.79 -5.28 18.84
C ILE A 228 19.70 -4.07 18.66
N ASP A 229 20.02 -3.73 17.42
CA ASP A 229 20.67 -2.46 17.05
C ASP A 229 19.63 -1.31 17.02
N TRP A 230 19.35 -0.76 18.19
CA TRP A 230 18.38 0.34 18.35
C TRP A 230 18.74 1.60 17.58
N ARG A 231 20.02 1.84 17.27
CA ARG A 231 20.42 2.96 16.41
C ARG A 231 19.96 2.74 14.98
N ARG A 232 20.05 1.50 14.52
CA ARG A 232 19.55 1.09 13.21
C ARG A 232 18.03 1.21 13.15
N VAL A 233 17.32 0.69 14.14
CA VAL A 233 15.86 0.79 14.25
C VAL A 233 15.42 2.25 14.17
N ALA A 234 16.03 3.14 14.96
CA ALA A 234 15.71 4.57 14.95
C ALA A 234 15.99 5.24 13.60
N ARG A 235 17.04 4.80 12.88
CA ARG A 235 17.34 5.30 11.54
C ARG A 235 16.30 4.83 10.53
N ILE A 236 15.95 3.54 10.50
CA ILE A 236 14.91 2.99 9.59
C ILE A 236 13.59 3.71 9.83
N ALA A 237 13.20 3.91 11.08
CA ALA A 237 11.97 4.62 11.44
C ALA A 237 11.96 6.07 10.92
N ARG A 238 13.07 6.79 11.06
CA ARG A 238 13.20 8.18 10.57
C ARG A 238 13.17 8.27 9.05
N GLU A 239 13.79 7.30 8.37
CA GLU A 239 13.83 7.27 6.91
C GLU A 239 12.47 6.91 6.29
N GLY A 240 11.64 6.11 6.95
CA GLY A 240 10.28 5.78 6.52
C GLY A 240 10.15 5.17 5.12
N LYS A 241 11.17 4.43 4.65
CA LYS A 241 11.27 3.95 3.27
C LYS A 241 10.38 2.74 2.93
N GLY A 242 9.77 2.11 3.92
CA GLY A 242 8.96 0.91 3.74
C GLY A 242 9.77 -0.37 3.41
N VAL A 243 11.09 -0.27 3.33
CA VAL A 243 11.97 -1.41 3.04
C VAL A 243 12.26 -2.17 4.33
N ALA A 244 12.15 -3.49 4.29
CA ALA A 244 12.46 -4.36 5.42
C ALA A 244 13.98 -4.57 5.54
N TYR A 245 14.51 -4.36 6.74
CA TYR A 245 15.92 -4.58 7.05
C TYR A 245 16.06 -5.44 8.31
N PRO A 246 17.10 -6.29 8.39
CA PRO A 246 17.44 -6.99 9.63
C PRO A 246 17.93 -6.00 10.69
N ILE A 247 17.50 -6.17 11.94
CA ILE A 247 17.75 -5.23 13.03
C ILE A 247 18.60 -5.80 14.18
N GLU A 248 19.06 -7.03 14.07
CA GLU A 248 19.99 -7.59 15.05
C GLU A 248 21.37 -6.94 14.95
N ALA A 249 22.06 -6.84 16.06
CA ALA A 249 23.45 -6.41 16.11
C ALA A 249 24.33 -7.32 15.23
N GLY A 250 25.25 -6.72 14.47
CA GLY A 250 26.11 -7.45 13.54
C GLY A 250 25.49 -7.80 12.19
N SER A 251 24.19 -7.56 11.97
CA SER A 251 23.57 -7.74 10.65
C SER A 251 24.15 -6.80 9.60
N PRO A 252 24.07 -7.13 8.29
CA PRO A 252 24.52 -6.25 7.23
C PRO A 252 23.90 -4.85 7.33
N VAL A 253 24.68 -3.82 7.07
CA VAL A 253 24.15 -2.44 7.02
C VAL A 253 23.13 -2.29 5.90
N PRO A 254 22.15 -1.36 6.01
CA PRO A 254 21.10 -1.21 4.99
C PRO A 254 21.62 -1.06 3.55
N ALA A 255 22.74 -0.38 3.33
CA ALA A 255 23.34 -0.26 2.00
C ALA A 255 23.82 -1.62 1.45
N ALA A 256 24.48 -2.43 2.27
CA ALA A 256 24.91 -3.77 1.86
C ALA A 256 23.73 -4.72 1.67
N TRP A 257 22.68 -4.61 2.51
CA TRP A 257 21.45 -5.37 2.37
C TRP A 257 20.73 -5.03 1.07
N ARG A 258 20.59 -3.74 0.74
CA ARG A 258 20.02 -3.28 -0.53
C ARG A 258 20.81 -3.80 -1.74
N ALA A 259 22.14 -3.79 -1.68
CA ALA A 259 22.98 -4.30 -2.76
C ALA A 259 22.81 -5.82 -2.99
N ALA A 260 22.42 -6.57 -1.98
CA ALA A 260 22.10 -8.00 -2.07
C ALA A 260 20.63 -8.30 -2.41
N SER A 261 19.78 -7.27 -2.45
CA SER A 261 18.33 -7.39 -2.74
C SER A 261 18.10 -7.46 -4.25
N PRO A 262 16.91 -7.90 -4.71
CA PRO A 262 16.56 -7.91 -6.13
C PRO A 262 16.69 -6.52 -6.74
N LEU A 263 17.59 -6.38 -7.69
CA LEU A 263 17.82 -5.17 -8.46
C LEU A 263 17.43 -5.43 -9.91
N VAL A 264 16.76 -4.48 -10.54
CA VAL A 264 16.41 -4.50 -11.94
C VAL A 264 17.11 -3.35 -12.65
N ARG A 265 17.73 -3.67 -13.79
CA ARG A 265 18.29 -2.65 -14.68
C ARG A 265 17.21 -2.20 -15.65
N THR A 266 16.97 -0.92 -15.72
CA THR A 266 16.01 -0.34 -16.65
C THR A 266 16.55 -0.40 -18.09
N GLU A 267 15.68 -0.71 -19.04
CA GLU A 267 15.94 -0.61 -20.46
C GLU A 267 15.36 0.69 -21.03
N ALA A 268 15.93 1.19 -22.13
CA ALA A 268 15.34 2.32 -22.81
C ALA A 268 13.97 1.93 -23.39
N VAL A 269 12.91 2.60 -22.97
CA VAL A 269 11.59 2.44 -23.56
C VAL A 269 11.48 3.41 -24.72
N ALA A 270 11.51 2.87 -25.94
CA ALA A 270 11.59 3.66 -27.18
C ALA A 270 10.40 4.61 -27.43
N ASN A 271 9.29 4.48 -26.70
CA ASN A 271 8.07 5.27 -26.88
C ASN A 271 7.42 5.69 -25.54
N TYR A 272 8.21 5.85 -24.48
CA TYR A 272 7.66 6.36 -23.24
C TYR A 272 7.17 7.81 -23.43
N ARG A 273 5.89 8.03 -23.16
CA ARG A 273 5.33 9.37 -22.96
C ARG A 273 5.12 9.55 -21.46
N PRO A 274 5.78 10.54 -20.83
CA PRO A 274 5.44 10.87 -19.45
C PRO A 274 3.94 11.22 -19.37
N PRO A 275 3.27 10.97 -18.23
CA PRO A 275 1.95 11.51 -17.99
C PRO A 275 2.01 13.02 -18.22
N GLU A 276 0.99 13.59 -18.88
CA GLU A 276 0.88 15.05 -19.04
C GLU A 276 0.79 15.67 -17.63
N ASP A 277 1.31 16.89 -17.45
CA ASP A 277 1.43 17.55 -16.13
C ASP A 277 0.11 17.63 -15.32
N GLU A 278 -1.04 17.46 -15.98
CA GLU A 278 -2.37 17.38 -15.38
C GLU A 278 -2.59 16.08 -14.57
N ASP A 279 -1.77 15.04 -14.75
CA ASP A 279 -1.89 13.74 -14.08
C ASP A 279 -1.01 13.59 -12.83
N VAL A 280 -0.10 14.51 -12.61
CA VAL A 280 0.74 14.56 -11.41
C VAL A 280 0.08 15.53 -10.43
N PRO A 281 -0.41 15.07 -9.27
CA PRO A 281 -0.89 16.00 -8.25
C PRO A 281 0.28 16.89 -7.83
N GLU A 282 0.10 18.20 -7.93
CA GLU A 282 1.00 19.15 -7.27
C GLU A 282 1.01 18.78 -5.78
N GLY A 283 2.22 18.52 -5.25
CA GLY A 283 2.48 18.01 -3.91
C GLY A 283 2.21 19.02 -2.79
#